data_61fd1bdcec6f2d28e746f615407372e0
#
_entry.id   61fd1bdcec6f2d28e746f615407372e0
#
_cell.length_a   1.000
_cell.length_b   1.000
_cell.length_c   1.000
_cell.angle_alpha   90.00
_cell.angle_beta   90.00
_cell.angle_gamma   90.00
#
_symmetry.space_group_name_H-M   'P 1'
#
loop_
_entity.id
_entity.type
_entity.pdbx_description
1 polymer ?
#
loop_
_entity_poly.entity_id
_entity_poly.type
_entity_poly.pdbx_seq_one_letter_code
_entity_poly.pdbx_strand_id
1 'polypeptide(L)'
;AASDVYKRQCELIMGGKTGLEAIERTVIDRAVQRIYQPYFADPRPENMPILSDLHAALTAQHLPEADRVAQALDLYVSGSLNFFNNRTTVDIDNRFVCFDIKELPKNLKKPGMLVIQDQVWNRVTRNRNTGISTWYYADEFHLLLKEPQTAAYSAEIWKRFRKWGGVPTGATQNVK
;
A
#
# COMPACT_ATOMS: atom_id res chain seq x y z
N ALA A 1 -7.62 6.94 -2.73
CA ALA A 1 -6.80 8.04 -2.18
C ALA A 1 -5.64 7.47 -1.35
N ALA A 2 -4.65 8.32 -0.98
CA ALA A 2 -3.50 7.88 -0.17
C ALA A 2 -3.93 7.22 1.16
N SER A 3 -5.05 7.66 1.76
CA SER A 3 -5.65 7.04 2.95
C SER A 3 -6.01 5.56 2.77
N ASP A 4 -6.34 5.14 1.56
CA ASP A 4 -6.72 3.74 1.29
C ASP A 4 -5.51 2.80 1.34
N VAL A 5 -4.30 3.30 1.06
CA VAL A 5 -3.05 2.54 1.15
C VAL A 5 -2.79 2.13 2.58
N TYR A 6 -2.80 3.08 3.52
CA TYR A 6 -2.56 2.79 4.94
C TYR A 6 -3.63 1.87 5.53
N LYS A 7 -4.90 2.06 5.17
CA LYS A 7 -5.98 1.16 5.60
C LYS A 7 -5.73 -0.27 5.15
N ARG A 8 -5.33 -0.48 3.88
CA ARG A 8 -5.02 -1.81 3.35
C ARG A 8 -3.76 -2.41 3.98
N GLN A 9 -2.74 -1.60 4.23
CA GLN A 9 -1.54 -2.07 4.95
C GLN A 9 -1.92 -2.55 6.35
N CYS A 10 -2.72 -1.79 7.09
CA CYS A 10 -3.22 -2.21 8.40
C CYS A 10 -4.11 -3.47 8.30
N GLU A 11 -4.97 -3.58 7.29
CA GLU A 11 -5.77 -4.79 7.05
C GLU A 11 -4.91 -6.03 6.80
N LEU A 12 -3.80 -5.90 6.07
CA LEU A 12 -2.87 -7.01 5.85
C LEU A 12 -2.09 -7.40 7.10
N ILE A 13 -1.73 -6.42 7.92
CA ILE A 13 -0.94 -6.64 9.13
C ILE A 13 -1.80 -7.27 10.22
N MET A 14 -3.01 -6.77 10.41
CA MET A 14 -3.87 -7.11 11.54
C MET A 14 -5.08 -7.98 11.19
N GLY A 15 -5.57 -7.87 9.96
CA GLY A 15 -6.92 -8.28 9.61
C GLY A 15 -7.20 -9.78 9.63
N GLY A 16 -6.20 -10.64 9.75
CA GLY A 16 -6.36 -12.08 9.78
C GLY A 16 -7.34 -12.56 8.69
N LYS A 17 -8.23 -13.52 9.05
CA LYS A 17 -9.27 -14.01 8.14
C LYS A 17 -10.52 -13.12 8.08
N THR A 18 -10.76 -12.29 9.09
CA THR A 18 -12.00 -11.49 9.26
C THR A 18 -11.84 -10.02 8.87
N GLY A 19 -10.60 -9.56 8.63
CA GLY A 19 -10.31 -8.15 8.36
C GLY A 19 -10.36 -7.28 9.63
N LEU A 20 -10.24 -5.96 9.46
CA LEU A 20 -10.33 -4.98 10.54
C LEU A 20 -11.79 -4.79 10.99
N GLU A 21 -11.99 -4.63 12.28
CA GLU A 21 -13.29 -4.23 12.85
C GLU A 21 -13.67 -2.78 12.45
N ALA A 22 -14.95 -2.47 12.51
CA ALA A 22 -15.46 -1.14 12.14
C ALA A 22 -14.83 -0.01 12.98
N ILE A 23 -14.61 -0.26 14.28
CA ILE A 23 -13.98 0.70 15.19
C ILE A 23 -12.51 0.90 14.82
N GLU A 24 -11.78 -0.19 14.54
CA GLU A 24 -10.37 -0.12 14.11
C GLU A 24 -10.22 0.67 12.81
N ARG A 25 -11.11 0.46 11.84
CA ARG A 25 -11.14 1.27 10.60
C ARG A 25 -11.36 2.74 10.89
N THR A 26 -12.20 3.08 11.87
CA THR A 26 -12.51 4.47 12.24
C THR A 26 -11.31 5.15 12.88
N VAL A 27 -10.60 4.50 13.81
CA VAL A 27 -9.42 5.08 14.45
C VAL A 27 -8.26 5.25 13.47
N ILE A 28 -8.09 4.31 12.53
CA ILE A 28 -7.11 4.40 11.45
C ILE A 28 -7.45 5.58 10.52
N ASP A 29 -8.70 5.70 10.10
CA ASP A 29 -9.13 6.79 9.21
C ASP A 29 -8.86 8.16 9.82
N ARG A 30 -9.20 8.33 11.10
CA ARG A 30 -8.96 9.54 11.86
C ARG A 30 -7.47 9.87 11.98
N ALA A 31 -6.63 8.86 12.25
CA ALA A 31 -5.19 9.02 12.32
C ALA A 31 -4.62 9.44 10.95
N VAL A 32 -5.04 8.76 9.87
CA VAL A 32 -4.58 9.07 8.50
C VAL A 32 -4.98 10.48 8.10
N GLN A 33 -6.21 10.92 8.35
CA GLN A 33 -6.62 12.29 8.06
C GLN A 33 -5.70 13.31 8.77
N ARG A 34 -5.36 13.05 10.02
CA ARG A 34 -4.49 13.94 10.81
C ARG A 34 -3.08 14.04 10.26
N ILE A 35 -2.43 12.91 9.94
CA ILE A 35 -1.04 12.90 9.48
C ILE A 35 -0.85 13.47 8.07
N TYR A 36 -1.91 13.50 7.25
CA TYR A 36 -1.85 14.08 5.92
C TYR A 36 -2.07 15.61 5.89
N GLN A 37 -2.52 16.23 6.98
CA GLN A 37 -2.76 17.69 7.02
C GLN A 37 -1.53 18.51 6.63
N PRO A 38 -0.30 18.23 7.13
CA PRO A 38 0.90 18.96 6.71
C PRO A 38 1.17 18.84 5.21
N TYR A 39 0.98 17.64 4.64
CA TYR A 39 1.18 17.42 3.21
C TYR A 39 0.14 18.16 2.36
N PHE A 40 -1.12 18.23 2.78
CA PHE A 40 -2.15 18.97 2.05
C PHE A 40 -1.95 20.49 2.13
N ALA A 41 -1.38 20.98 3.23
CA ALA A 41 -1.05 22.40 3.39
C ALA A 41 0.16 22.80 2.53
N ASP A 42 1.14 21.91 2.39
CA ASP A 42 2.36 22.12 1.64
C ASP A 42 2.81 20.78 1.02
N PRO A 43 2.44 20.48 -0.24
CA PRO A 43 2.62 19.17 -0.86
C PRO A 43 4.06 18.95 -1.33
N ARG A 44 4.98 18.86 -0.38
CA ARG A 44 6.38 18.49 -0.60
C ARG A 44 6.68 17.08 -0.13
N PRO A 45 7.67 16.38 -0.71
CA PRO A 45 8.07 15.04 -0.31
C PRO A 45 8.40 14.92 1.19
N GLU A 46 8.97 15.99 1.79
CA GLU A 46 9.34 16.05 3.21
C GLU A 46 8.12 15.99 4.14
N ASN A 47 6.97 16.44 3.66
CA ASN A 47 5.70 16.46 4.40
C ASN A 47 4.87 15.20 4.20
N MET A 48 5.30 14.26 3.32
CA MET A 48 4.64 12.99 3.12
C MET A 48 4.77 12.13 4.40
N PRO A 49 3.65 11.68 5.00
CA PRO A 49 3.72 10.86 6.21
C PRO A 49 4.29 9.47 5.92
N ILE A 50 4.89 8.87 6.95
CA ILE A 50 5.40 7.50 6.97
C ILE A 50 4.70 6.67 8.06
N LEU A 51 5.01 5.38 8.17
CA LEU A 51 4.34 4.49 9.14
C LEU A 51 4.52 4.93 10.60
N SER A 52 5.67 5.50 10.96
CA SER A 52 5.89 6.04 12.31
C SER A 52 4.97 7.21 12.63
N ASP A 53 4.61 8.04 11.65
CA ASP A 53 3.64 9.12 11.86
C ASP A 53 2.24 8.56 12.13
N LEU A 54 1.85 7.50 11.41
CA LEU A 54 0.60 6.79 11.66
C LEU A 54 0.56 6.18 13.06
N HIS A 55 1.64 5.48 13.45
CA HIS A 55 1.77 4.89 14.77
C HIS A 55 1.61 5.95 15.88
N ALA A 56 2.35 7.05 15.80
CA ALA A 56 2.26 8.15 16.74
C ALA A 56 0.85 8.76 16.81
N ALA A 57 0.19 8.94 15.66
CA ALA A 57 -1.17 9.48 15.61
C ALA A 57 -2.23 8.52 16.17
N LEU A 58 -2.03 7.21 16.08
CA LEU A 58 -2.88 6.19 16.70
C LEU A 58 -2.70 6.23 18.23
N THR A 59 -1.46 6.16 18.72
CA THR A 59 -1.14 6.22 20.16
C THR A 59 -1.69 7.50 20.81
N ALA A 60 -1.63 8.63 20.11
CA ALA A 60 -2.14 9.91 20.59
C ALA A 60 -3.68 9.99 20.71
N GLN A 61 -4.42 8.98 20.24
CA GLN A 61 -5.87 8.93 20.43
C GLN A 61 -6.26 8.44 21.83
N HIS A 62 -5.35 7.75 22.56
CA HIS A 62 -5.59 7.17 23.87
C HIS A 62 -6.86 6.29 23.94
N LEU A 63 -7.10 5.52 22.89
CA LEU A 63 -8.21 4.58 22.77
C LEU A 63 -7.68 3.15 22.71
N PRO A 64 -8.28 2.18 23.44
CA PRO A 64 -7.82 0.79 23.42
C PRO A 64 -7.72 0.19 22.01
N GLU A 65 -8.65 0.53 21.13
CA GLU A 65 -8.66 0.06 19.74
C GLU A 65 -7.52 0.68 18.92
N ALA A 66 -7.21 1.95 19.15
CA ALA A 66 -6.09 2.61 18.48
C ALA A 66 -4.75 2.09 19.00
N ASP A 67 -4.63 1.82 20.29
CA ASP A 67 -3.44 1.22 20.90
C ASP A 67 -3.20 -0.20 20.37
N ARG A 68 -4.24 -0.99 20.20
CA ARG A 68 -4.17 -2.32 19.59
C ARG A 68 -3.60 -2.26 18.16
N VAL A 69 -4.07 -1.30 17.36
CA VAL A 69 -3.56 -1.08 15.99
C VAL A 69 -2.11 -0.62 16.03
N ALA A 70 -1.76 0.32 16.92
CA ALA A 70 -0.40 0.81 17.08
C ALA A 70 0.57 -0.32 17.47
N GLN A 71 0.22 -1.15 18.45
CA GLN A 71 1.02 -2.32 18.87
C GLN A 71 1.27 -3.30 17.72
N ALA A 72 0.27 -3.54 16.87
CA ALA A 72 0.46 -4.40 15.70
C ALA A 72 1.40 -3.78 14.66
N LEU A 73 1.48 -2.45 14.60
CA LEU A 73 2.40 -1.73 13.72
C LEU A 73 3.83 -1.65 14.27
N ASP A 74 4.07 -1.89 15.57
CA ASP A 74 5.42 -1.78 16.19
C ASP A 74 6.47 -2.58 15.44
N LEU A 75 6.13 -3.79 15.00
CA LEU A 75 7.04 -4.65 14.25
C LEU A 75 7.52 -3.99 12.94
N TYR A 76 6.68 -3.17 12.32
CA TYR A 76 6.93 -2.49 11.04
C TYR A 76 7.46 -1.06 11.21
N VAL A 77 7.38 -0.50 12.40
CA VAL A 77 7.85 0.87 12.70
C VAL A 77 9.24 0.85 13.33
N SER A 78 9.40 0.09 14.42
CA SER A 78 10.63 0.03 15.20
C SER A 78 11.23 -1.38 15.27
N GLY A 79 10.49 -2.40 14.87
CA GLY A 79 10.90 -3.79 14.90
C GLY A 79 11.71 -4.24 13.68
N SER A 80 11.88 -5.56 13.55
CA SER A 80 12.67 -6.19 12.49
C SER A 80 12.11 -6.06 11.07
N LEU A 81 10.90 -5.57 10.91
CA LEU A 81 10.24 -5.39 9.61
C LEU A 81 10.07 -3.92 9.21
N ASN A 82 10.89 -3.02 9.72
CA ASN A 82 10.80 -1.57 9.50
C ASN A 82 11.21 -1.08 8.10
N PHE A 83 11.40 -1.98 7.13
CA PHE A 83 11.84 -1.65 5.77
C PHE A 83 10.96 -0.62 5.05
N PHE A 84 9.67 -0.61 5.34
CA PHE A 84 8.71 0.33 4.73
C PHE A 84 8.50 1.62 5.55
N ASN A 85 9.17 1.75 6.70
CA ASN A 85 9.08 2.93 7.54
C ASN A 85 10.12 3.99 7.14
N ASN A 86 10.20 4.28 5.86
CA ASN A 86 11.12 5.27 5.31
C ASN A 86 10.42 6.10 4.24
N ARG A 87 10.89 7.32 4.02
CA ARG A 87 10.47 8.12 2.87
C ARG A 87 11.02 7.50 1.60
N THR A 88 10.27 7.65 0.51
CA THR A 88 10.72 7.18 -0.81
C THR A 88 11.99 7.94 -1.20
N THR A 89 13.07 7.19 -1.41
CA THR A 89 14.39 7.73 -1.82
C THR A 89 14.69 7.47 -3.30
N VAL A 90 13.80 6.75 -3.98
CA VAL A 90 13.98 6.32 -5.37
C VAL A 90 13.12 7.19 -6.28
N ASP A 91 13.72 7.73 -7.34
CA ASP A 91 12.98 8.36 -8.43
C ASP A 91 12.32 7.29 -9.30
N ILE A 92 10.98 7.21 -9.21
CA ILE A 92 10.16 6.32 -10.01
C ILE A 92 9.54 7.00 -11.22
N ASP A 93 9.89 8.24 -11.52
CA ASP A 93 9.34 8.99 -12.66
C ASP A 93 9.93 8.59 -14.01
N ASN A 94 10.82 7.61 -14.03
CA ASN A 94 11.37 7.07 -15.26
C ASN A 94 10.30 6.40 -16.12
N ARG A 95 10.49 6.45 -17.44
CA ARG A 95 9.59 5.81 -18.41
C ARG A 95 9.54 4.29 -18.27
N PHE A 96 10.63 3.66 -17.86
CA PHE A 96 10.75 2.24 -17.56
C PHE A 96 11.21 2.06 -16.11
N VAL A 97 10.42 1.35 -15.31
CA VAL A 97 10.71 1.07 -13.91
C VAL A 97 10.54 -0.43 -13.65
N CYS A 98 11.52 -1.04 -13.03
CA CYS A 98 11.48 -2.43 -12.57
C CYS A 98 11.58 -2.46 -11.04
N PHE A 99 10.64 -3.13 -10.39
CA PHE A 99 10.67 -3.39 -8.96
C PHE A 99 11.12 -4.82 -8.71
N ASP A 100 12.36 -5.00 -8.26
CA ASP A 100 12.84 -6.31 -7.84
C ASP A 100 12.49 -6.58 -6.38
N ILE A 101 11.71 -7.64 -6.14
CA ILE A 101 11.28 -8.08 -4.81
C ILE A 101 11.91 -9.41 -4.39
N LYS A 102 12.90 -9.88 -5.13
CA LYS A 102 13.54 -11.18 -4.89
C LYS A 102 14.13 -11.28 -3.49
N GLU A 103 14.84 -10.24 -3.07
CA GLU A 103 15.55 -10.18 -1.78
C GLU A 103 14.62 -9.83 -0.60
N LEU A 104 13.34 -9.48 -0.86
CA LEU A 104 12.41 -9.23 0.25
C LEU A 104 12.13 -10.51 1.03
N PRO A 105 12.18 -10.46 2.37
CA PRO A 105 11.74 -11.55 3.23
C PRO A 105 10.31 -12.00 2.90
N LYS A 106 10.00 -13.30 3.09
CA LYS A 106 8.69 -13.88 2.70
C LYS A 106 7.49 -13.11 3.27
N ASN A 107 7.58 -12.66 4.51
CA ASN A 107 6.55 -11.88 5.21
C ASN A 107 6.39 -10.45 4.66
N LEU A 108 7.39 -9.91 3.98
CA LEU A 108 7.35 -8.58 3.36
C LEU A 108 7.00 -8.61 1.87
N LYS A 109 7.02 -9.78 1.22
CA LYS A 109 6.69 -9.87 -0.22
C LYS A 109 5.28 -9.39 -0.52
N LYS A 110 4.29 -9.81 0.29
CA LYS A 110 2.89 -9.39 0.08
C LYS A 110 2.69 -7.89 0.28
N PRO A 111 3.07 -7.27 1.43
CA PRO A 111 2.99 -5.83 1.58
C PRO A 111 3.78 -5.08 0.48
N GLY A 112 4.97 -5.56 0.10
CA GLY A 112 5.75 -4.98 -0.98
C GLY A 112 5.02 -4.97 -2.31
N MET A 113 4.41 -6.10 -2.70
CA MET A 113 3.62 -6.19 -3.92
C MET A 113 2.41 -5.24 -3.92
N LEU A 114 1.76 -5.04 -2.78
CA LEU A 114 0.66 -4.07 -2.68
C LEU A 114 1.14 -2.62 -2.84
N VAL A 115 2.27 -2.27 -2.22
CA VAL A 115 2.88 -0.95 -2.40
C VAL A 115 3.23 -0.72 -3.87
N ILE A 116 3.79 -1.74 -4.55
CA ILE A 116 4.09 -1.66 -5.99
C ILE A 116 2.80 -1.48 -6.80
N GLN A 117 1.75 -2.24 -6.52
CA GLN A 117 0.47 -2.11 -7.23
C GLN A 117 -0.14 -0.71 -7.05
N ASP A 118 -0.03 -0.12 -5.88
CA ASP A 118 -0.46 1.25 -5.63
C ASP A 118 0.36 2.26 -6.43
N GLN A 119 1.68 2.09 -6.51
CA GLN A 119 2.54 2.95 -7.34
C GLN A 119 2.18 2.85 -8.82
N VAL A 120 1.94 1.63 -9.31
CA VAL A 120 1.47 1.40 -10.69
C VAL A 120 0.11 2.05 -10.91
N TRP A 121 -0.82 1.93 -9.96
CA TRP A 121 -2.14 2.57 -10.06
C TRP A 121 -2.05 4.10 -10.10
N ASN A 122 -1.20 4.69 -9.27
CA ASN A 122 -0.93 6.12 -9.27
C ASN A 122 -0.36 6.58 -10.63
N ARG A 123 0.52 5.77 -11.22
CA ARG A 123 1.08 6.04 -12.56
C ARG A 123 -0.01 5.96 -13.64
N VAL A 124 -0.84 4.93 -13.63
CA VAL A 124 -1.96 4.78 -14.57
C VAL A 124 -2.89 5.99 -14.48
N THR A 125 -3.23 6.41 -13.26
CA THR A 125 -4.11 7.56 -13.02
C THR A 125 -3.52 8.86 -13.56
N ARG A 126 -2.22 9.09 -13.30
CA ARG A 126 -1.51 10.27 -13.79
C ARG A 126 -1.40 10.29 -15.32
N ASN A 127 -1.03 9.18 -15.92
CA ASN A 127 -0.83 9.04 -17.35
C ASN A 127 -2.15 9.13 -18.13
N ARG A 128 -3.26 8.69 -17.57
CA ARG A 128 -4.58 8.82 -18.16
C ARG A 128 -4.88 10.28 -18.55
N ASN A 129 -4.56 11.22 -17.66
CA ASN A 129 -4.85 12.65 -17.88
C ASN A 129 -4.02 13.24 -19.02
N THR A 130 -2.93 12.57 -19.41
CA THR A 130 -2.04 12.98 -20.51
C THR A 130 -2.21 12.11 -21.76
N GLY A 131 -3.14 11.15 -21.77
CA GLY A 131 -3.37 10.25 -22.89
C GLY A 131 -2.28 9.18 -23.09
N ILE A 132 -1.41 8.96 -22.09
CA ILE A 132 -0.31 7.99 -22.16
C ILE A 132 -0.77 6.66 -21.57
N SER A 133 -0.59 5.56 -22.32
CA SER A 133 -0.85 4.20 -21.83
C SER A 133 0.24 3.75 -20.86
N THR A 134 -0.15 3.03 -19.81
CA THR A 134 0.77 2.43 -18.83
C THR A 134 0.73 0.92 -18.94
N TRP A 135 1.89 0.33 -19.24
CA TRP A 135 2.07 -1.12 -19.31
C TRP A 135 2.59 -1.63 -17.97
N TYR A 136 1.93 -2.64 -17.42
CA TYR A 136 2.29 -3.26 -16.15
C TYR A 136 2.50 -4.76 -16.35
N TYR A 137 3.69 -5.23 -16.06
CA TYR A 137 4.06 -6.64 -16.10
C TYR A 137 4.31 -7.13 -14.68
N ALA A 138 3.55 -8.11 -14.22
CA ALA A 138 3.73 -8.75 -12.92
C ALA A 138 4.18 -10.20 -13.12
N ASP A 139 5.43 -10.49 -12.78
CA ASP A 139 5.91 -11.85 -12.70
C ASP A 139 5.43 -12.49 -11.39
N GLU A 140 5.31 -13.82 -11.37
CA GLU A 140 4.81 -14.60 -10.24
C GLU A 140 3.45 -14.08 -9.71
N PHE A 141 2.60 -13.63 -10.62
CA PHE A 141 1.31 -13.00 -10.28
C PHE A 141 0.42 -13.86 -9.37
N HIS A 142 0.59 -15.20 -9.40
CA HIS A 142 -0.12 -16.13 -8.53
C HIS A 142 0.09 -15.85 -7.03
N LEU A 143 1.19 -15.20 -6.62
CA LEU A 143 1.44 -14.83 -5.23
C LEU A 143 0.40 -13.82 -4.70
N LEU A 144 -0.10 -12.95 -5.56
CA LEU A 144 -1.18 -12.00 -5.23
C LEU A 144 -2.55 -12.66 -5.13
N LEU A 145 -2.72 -13.82 -5.76
CA LEU A 145 -4.01 -14.52 -5.78
C LEU A 145 -4.17 -15.54 -4.63
N LYS A 146 -3.11 -15.81 -3.87
CA LYS A 146 -3.14 -16.79 -2.75
C LYS A 146 -4.02 -16.38 -1.58
N GLU A 147 -4.16 -15.09 -1.34
CA GLU A 147 -4.93 -14.55 -0.23
C GLU A 147 -6.18 -13.84 -0.76
N PRO A 148 -7.37 -14.08 -0.17
CA PRO A 148 -8.61 -13.49 -0.66
C PRO A 148 -8.58 -11.96 -0.77
N GLN A 149 -7.93 -11.29 0.18
CA GLN A 149 -7.85 -9.82 0.23
C GLN A 149 -6.97 -9.25 -0.90
N THR A 150 -5.78 -9.83 -1.12
CA THR A 150 -4.89 -9.40 -2.20
C THR A 150 -5.45 -9.78 -3.56
N ALA A 151 -6.13 -10.93 -3.67
CA ALA A 151 -6.78 -11.37 -4.89
C ALA A 151 -7.93 -10.42 -5.28
N ALA A 152 -8.79 -10.07 -4.34
CA ALA A 152 -9.90 -9.14 -4.58
C ALA A 152 -9.38 -7.75 -5.03
N TYR A 153 -8.36 -7.25 -4.36
CA TYR A 153 -7.72 -5.98 -4.71
C TYR A 153 -7.09 -6.01 -6.11
N SER A 154 -6.33 -7.06 -6.41
CA SER A 154 -5.71 -7.23 -7.72
C SER A 154 -6.75 -7.30 -8.83
N ALA A 155 -7.82 -8.06 -8.63
CA ALA A 155 -8.91 -8.17 -9.59
C ALA A 155 -9.62 -6.81 -9.82
N GLU A 156 -9.82 -6.02 -8.77
CA GLU A 156 -10.41 -4.70 -8.86
C GLU A 156 -9.51 -3.74 -9.67
N ILE A 157 -8.22 -3.69 -9.36
CA ILE A 157 -7.25 -2.86 -10.09
C ILE A 157 -7.19 -3.26 -11.56
N TRP A 158 -7.13 -4.55 -11.88
CA TRP A 158 -7.04 -5.03 -13.25
C TRP A 158 -8.28 -4.67 -14.08
N LYS A 159 -9.47 -4.74 -13.49
CA LYS A 159 -10.70 -4.25 -14.13
C LYS A 159 -10.64 -2.75 -14.43
N ARG A 160 -10.09 -1.97 -13.50
CA ARG A 160 -9.95 -0.52 -13.64
C ARG A 160 -8.89 -0.15 -14.68
N PHE A 161 -7.77 -0.85 -14.76
CA PHE A 161 -6.70 -0.58 -15.71
C PHE A 161 -7.22 -0.43 -17.14
N ARG A 162 -8.06 -1.36 -17.60
CA ARG A 162 -8.64 -1.30 -18.97
C ARG A 162 -9.38 0.01 -19.25
N LYS A 163 -10.11 0.53 -18.25
CA LYS A 163 -10.87 1.79 -18.39
C LYS A 163 -9.98 3.03 -18.32
N TRP A 164 -8.78 2.88 -17.75
CA TRP A 164 -7.91 4.00 -17.44
C TRP A 164 -6.61 4.04 -18.28
N GLY A 165 -6.56 3.26 -19.36
CA GLY A 165 -5.40 3.24 -20.27
C GLY A 165 -4.22 2.43 -19.74
N GLY A 166 -4.45 1.54 -18.76
CA GLY A 166 -3.49 0.57 -18.27
C GLY A 166 -3.60 -0.76 -19.01
N VAL A 167 -2.47 -1.41 -19.26
CA VAL A 167 -2.36 -2.73 -19.89
C VAL A 167 -1.68 -3.67 -18.91
N PRO A 168 -2.43 -4.39 -18.07
CA PRO A 168 -1.86 -5.32 -17.12
C PRO A 168 -1.57 -6.67 -17.77
N THR A 169 -0.41 -7.24 -17.48
CA THR A 169 0.02 -8.57 -17.91
C THR A 169 0.58 -9.32 -16.71
N GLY A 170 0.01 -10.46 -16.38
CA GLY A 170 0.50 -11.36 -15.32
C GLY A 170 1.20 -12.56 -15.93
N ALA A 171 2.41 -12.85 -15.48
CA ALA A 171 3.10 -14.09 -15.76
C ALA A 171 3.01 -15.00 -14.53
N THR A 172 2.80 -16.28 -14.74
CA THR A 172 2.74 -17.27 -13.67
C THR A 172 3.18 -18.65 -14.19
N GLN A 173 3.88 -19.38 -13.36
CA GLN A 173 4.29 -20.75 -13.66
C GLN A 173 3.20 -21.77 -13.27
N ASN A 174 2.24 -21.40 -12.44
CA ASN A 174 1.18 -22.27 -11.93
C ASN A 174 -0.21 -21.67 -12.21
N VAL A 175 -0.90 -22.24 -13.18
CA VAL A 175 -2.32 -22.02 -13.45
C VAL A 175 -3.07 -23.25 -12.97
N LYS A 176 -3.33 -23.33 -11.66
CA LYS A 176 -4.24 -24.33 -11.09
C LYS A 176 -5.24 -23.64 -10.20
#